data_c33df6c0d4c897f97e4658d05946a698
#
_entry.id   c33df6c0d4c897f97e4658d05946a698
#
_cell.length_a   1.000
_cell.length_b   1.000
_cell.length_c   1.000
_cell.angle_alpha   90.00
_cell.angle_beta   90.00
_cell.angle_gamma   90.00
#
_symmetry.space_group_name_H-M   'P 1'
#
loop_
_entity.id
_entity.type
_entity.pdbx_description
1 polymer ?
#
loop_
_entity_poly.entity_id
_entity_poly.type
_entity_poly.pdbx_seq_one_letter_code
_entity_poly.pdbx_strand_id
1 'polypeptide(L)'
;PEEGKYHYDGHRKCHICLAPSQTEGYKGRCPVCGGKLTIGVEHRVEQLADREEGYVKPDAKPFESLVPLPEVIASSTGRSAAGSWVQEQYEKMIRELGTEFEILRQIPVEDIRKEAGWLISEGIRRLRAGEVRRMPGFDGEYGTVKLFEPGEIDDLDGQMGLFSGFGLKMAESPETEKGQQDMNT
;
A
#
# COMPACT_ATOMS: atom_id res chain seq x y z
N PRO A 1 7.43 -5.45 -8.27
CA PRO A 1 8.84 -5.82 -8.43
C PRO A 1 9.69 -5.37 -7.24
N GLU A 2 9.40 -4.19 -6.64
CA GLU A 2 10.20 -3.56 -5.58
C GLU A 2 10.36 -4.41 -4.32
N GLU A 3 9.40 -5.28 -4.02
CA GLU A 3 9.45 -6.19 -2.85
C GLU A 3 10.45 -7.34 -3.01
N GLY A 4 10.92 -7.59 -4.24
CA GLY A 4 11.92 -8.64 -4.51
C GLY A 4 13.23 -8.38 -3.77
N LYS A 5 13.74 -9.39 -3.04
CA LYS A 5 14.96 -9.28 -2.19
C LYS A 5 16.27 -8.99 -2.92
N TYR A 6 16.25 -8.88 -4.22
CA TYR A 6 17.36 -8.49 -5.09
C TYR A 6 16.90 -7.47 -6.13
N HIS A 7 15.98 -6.59 -5.76
CA HIS A 7 15.46 -5.59 -6.70
C HIS A 7 16.47 -4.47 -6.92
N TYR A 8 16.88 -3.77 -5.88
CA TYR A 8 17.91 -2.73 -5.92
C TYR A 8 19.31 -3.28 -5.62
N ASP A 9 20.31 -2.48 -5.91
CA ASP A 9 21.69 -2.74 -5.51
C ASP A 9 21.86 -2.50 -4.02
N GLY A 10 22.79 -3.20 -3.38
CA GLY A 10 22.96 -2.95 -1.96
C GLY A 10 24.05 -3.73 -1.26
N HIS A 11 24.19 -3.43 0.03
CA HIS A 11 25.07 -4.13 0.94
C HIS A 11 24.38 -4.32 2.30
N ARG A 12 23.78 -5.48 2.50
CA ARG A 12 22.96 -5.81 3.67
C ARG A 12 23.67 -5.57 4.99
N LYS A 13 24.95 -5.95 5.11
CA LYS A 13 25.74 -5.76 6.35
C LYS A 13 25.88 -4.30 6.78
N CYS A 14 25.76 -3.37 5.84
CA CYS A 14 25.87 -1.94 6.09
C CYS A 14 24.52 -1.22 5.94
N HIS A 15 23.42 -1.96 5.73
CA HIS A 15 22.07 -1.40 5.47
C HIS A 15 22.06 -0.37 4.34
N ILE A 16 22.82 -0.63 3.28
CA ILE A 16 22.92 0.23 2.11
C ILE A 16 22.05 -0.33 0.99
N CYS A 17 21.07 0.47 0.55
CA CYS A 17 20.22 0.22 -0.60
C CYS A 17 20.39 1.39 -1.57
N LEU A 18 20.73 1.12 -2.82
CA LEU A 18 21.08 2.11 -3.82
C LEU A 18 20.34 1.85 -5.14
N ALA A 19 19.82 2.91 -5.75
CA ALA A 19 19.40 2.85 -7.15
C ALA A 19 20.63 2.61 -8.07
N PRO A 20 20.46 2.04 -9.25
CA PRO A 20 21.55 1.75 -10.18
C PRO A 20 22.45 2.96 -10.49
N SER A 21 21.84 4.12 -10.75
CA SER A 21 22.57 5.38 -10.98
C SER A 21 23.45 5.81 -9.81
N GLN A 22 23.02 5.56 -8.57
CA GLN A 22 23.82 5.81 -7.36
C GLN A 22 25.00 4.83 -7.26
N THR A 23 24.77 3.56 -7.60
CA THR A 23 25.81 2.52 -7.61
C THR A 23 26.96 2.86 -8.55
N GLU A 24 26.66 3.45 -9.71
CA GLU A 24 27.69 3.92 -10.66
C GLU A 24 28.58 4.99 -10.02
N GLY A 25 27.97 5.95 -9.29
CA GLY A 25 28.70 6.99 -8.57
C GLY A 25 29.70 6.43 -7.54
N TYR A 26 29.37 5.30 -6.92
CA TYR A 26 30.24 4.58 -5.98
C TYR A 26 31.10 3.50 -6.62
N LYS A 27 31.14 3.41 -7.96
CA LYS A 27 31.93 2.41 -8.72
C LYS A 27 31.67 0.97 -8.27
N GLY A 28 30.42 0.66 -7.94
CA GLY A 28 30.00 -0.67 -7.49
C GLY A 28 30.48 -1.06 -6.10
N ARG A 29 30.88 -0.09 -5.27
CA ARG A 29 31.39 -0.33 -3.91
C ARG A 29 30.49 0.33 -2.85
N CYS A 30 30.38 -0.34 -1.73
CA CYS A 30 29.64 0.17 -0.57
C CYS A 30 30.29 1.46 -0.03
N PRO A 31 29.56 2.57 0.10
CA PRO A 31 30.09 3.83 0.60
C PRO A 31 30.52 3.78 2.08
N VAL A 32 30.04 2.77 2.83
CA VAL A 32 30.37 2.63 4.25
C VAL A 32 31.64 1.81 4.46
N CYS A 33 31.76 0.63 3.83
CA CYS A 33 32.88 -0.30 4.11
C CYS A 33 33.80 -0.55 2.91
N GLY A 34 33.50 0.02 1.73
CA GLY A 34 34.28 -0.21 0.50
C GLY A 34 34.11 -1.60 -0.12
N GLY A 35 33.34 -2.50 0.50
CA GLY A 35 33.05 -3.83 -0.04
C GLY A 35 32.27 -3.78 -1.34
N LYS A 36 32.27 -4.88 -2.12
CA LYS A 36 31.51 -4.97 -3.36
C LYS A 36 30.01 -4.95 -3.05
N LEU A 37 29.24 -4.16 -3.80
CA LEU A 37 27.79 -4.17 -3.75
C LEU A 37 27.22 -5.43 -4.43
N THR A 38 26.13 -5.95 -3.89
CA THR A 38 25.28 -6.92 -4.60
C THR A 38 24.43 -6.15 -5.61
N ILE A 39 24.52 -6.54 -6.87
CA ILE A 39 23.80 -5.89 -7.97
C ILE A 39 22.39 -6.48 -8.06
N GLY A 40 21.40 -5.61 -8.09
CA GLY A 40 19.98 -5.96 -8.19
C GLY A 40 19.49 -6.09 -9.65
N VAL A 41 18.27 -6.55 -9.79
CA VAL A 41 17.62 -6.75 -11.10
C VAL A 41 17.40 -5.41 -11.80
N GLU A 42 17.03 -4.37 -11.07
CA GLU A 42 16.77 -3.02 -11.62
C GLU A 42 17.98 -2.43 -12.30
N HIS A 43 19.18 -2.72 -11.81
CA HIS A 43 20.43 -2.33 -12.47
C HIS A 43 20.51 -2.84 -13.93
N ARG A 44 20.07 -4.08 -14.15
CA ARG A 44 20.06 -4.63 -15.51
C ARG A 44 18.92 -4.06 -16.34
N VAL A 45 17.78 -3.79 -15.76
CA VAL A 45 16.66 -3.11 -16.42
C VAL A 45 17.10 -1.74 -16.91
N GLU A 46 17.74 -0.93 -16.05
CA GLU A 46 18.23 0.40 -16.40
C GLU A 46 19.31 0.36 -17.50
N GLN A 47 20.25 -0.59 -17.44
CA GLN A 47 21.26 -0.79 -18.50
C GLN A 47 20.65 -1.14 -19.87
N LEU A 48 19.49 -1.78 -19.88
CA LEU A 48 18.80 -2.17 -21.12
C LEU A 48 17.76 -1.15 -21.57
N ALA A 49 17.43 -0.18 -20.73
CA ALA A 49 16.47 0.86 -21.07
C ALA A 49 17.00 1.71 -22.23
N ASP A 50 16.18 1.87 -23.26
CA ASP A 50 16.45 2.70 -24.44
C ASP A 50 15.54 3.93 -24.51
N ARG A 51 14.78 4.19 -23.42
CA ARG A 51 13.82 5.29 -23.29
C ARG A 51 13.88 5.89 -21.90
N GLU A 52 13.40 7.12 -21.80
CA GLU A 52 13.32 7.83 -20.54
C GLU A 52 12.36 7.15 -19.57
N GLU A 53 12.61 7.32 -18.27
CA GLU A 53 11.73 6.85 -17.20
C GLU A 53 10.31 7.41 -17.38
N GLY A 54 9.31 6.56 -17.15
CA GLY A 54 7.90 6.92 -17.32
C GLY A 54 7.36 6.80 -18.75
N TYR A 55 8.20 6.39 -19.73
CA TYR A 55 7.70 6.15 -21.09
C TYR A 55 6.63 5.04 -21.10
N VAL A 56 5.46 5.37 -21.65
CA VAL A 56 4.37 4.41 -21.86
C VAL A 56 4.21 4.21 -23.37
N LYS A 57 4.33 2.95 -23.81
CA LYS A 57 4.13 2.61 -25.21
C LYS A 57 2.69 2.97 -25.62
N PRO A 58 2.48 3.62 -26.78
CA PRO A 58 1.14 3.79 -27.35
C PRO A 58 0.42 2.43 -27.41
N ASP A 59 -0.84 2.41 -27.07
CA ASP A 59 -1.68 1.19 -27.02
C ASP A 59 -1.25 0.11 -26.01
N ALA A 60 -0.40 0.45 -25.03
CA ALA A 60 -0.08 -0.45 -23.93
C ALA A 60 -1.36 -0.76 -23.11
N LYS A 61 -1.56 -2.04 -22.81
CA LYS A 61 -2.64 -2.44 -21.90
C LYS A 61 -2.36 -1.89 -20.49
N PRO A 62 -3.37 -1.37 -19.79
CA PRO A 62 -3.21 -0.95 -18.41
C PRO A 62 -2.86 -2.16 -17.52
N PHE A 63 -2.15 -1.90 -16.45
CA PHE A 63 -1.88 -2.87 -15.39
C PHE A 63 -2.13 -2.24 -14.03
N GLU A 64 -2.39 -3.06 -13.04
CA GLU A 64 -2.54 -2.65 -11.64
C GLU A 64 -1.47 -3.31 -10.79
N SER A 65 -0.88 -2.56 -9.87
CA SER A 65 0.00 -3.10 -8.85
C SER A 65 -0.80 -3.33 -7.58
N LEU A 66 -1.00 -4.59 -7.21
CA LEU A 66 -1.74 -4.97 -6.02
C LEU A 66 -0.79 -5.57 -4.98
N VAL A 67 -1.14 -5.36 -3.72
CA VAL A 67 -0.51 -5.99 -2.56
C VAL A 67 -1.48 -7.04 -2.03
N PRO A 68 -1.03 -8.25 -1.66
CA PRO A 68 -1.89 -9.29 -1.09
C PRO A 68 -2.71 -8.77 0.11
N LEU A 69 -3.97 -9.14 0.20
CA LEU A 69 -4.87 -8.64 1.24
C LEU A 69 -4.35 -8.91 2.67
N PRO A 70 -3.71 -10.05 3.00
CA PRO A 70 -3.10 -10.22 4.32
C PRO A 70 -2.02 -9.18 4.64
N GLU A 71 -1.25 -8.75 3.64
CA GLU A 71 -0.22 -7.70 3.83
C GLU A 71 -0.84 -6.32 3.99
N VAL A 72 -1.95 -6.04 3.28
CA VAL A 72 -2.72 -4.80 3.49
C VAL A 72 -3.28 -4.76 4.91
N ILE A 73 -3.88 -5.86 5.40
CA ILE A 73 -4.39 -5.96 6.78
C ILE A 73 -3.26 -5.75 7.79
N ALA A 74 -2.12 -6.41 7.57
CA ALA A 74 -0.95 -6.31 8.43
C ALA A 74 -0.40 -4.88 8.50
N SER A 75 -0.19 -4.27 7.33
CA SER A 75 0.30 -2.90 7.23
C SER A 75 -0.65 -1.87 7.85
N SER A 76 -1.97 -2.11 7.74
CA SER A 76 -3.00 -1.22 8.30
C SER A 76 -3.14 -1.32 9.81
N THR A 77 -2.74 -2.45 10.41
CA THR A 77 -2.97 -2.72 11.84
C THR A 77 -1.69 -2.85 12.65
N GLY A 78 -0.52 -2.67 12.03
CA GLY A 78 0.77 -2.84 12.69
C GLY A 78 1.08 -4.29 13.11
N ARG A 79 0.37 -5.27 12.54
CA ARG A 79 0.50 -6.70 12.90
C ARG A 79 1.35 -7.46 11.89
N SER A 80 1.72 -8.70 12.22
CA SER A 80 2.43 -9.58 11.28
C SER A 80 1.46 -10.21 10.29
N ALA A 81 1.78 -10.18 8.99
CA ALA A 81 0.97 -10.80 7.95
C ALA A 81 0.81 -12.33 8.14
N ALA A 82 1.80 -12.99 8.75
CA ALA A 82 1.75 -14.43 9.08
C ALA A 82 1.04 -14.72 10.41
N GLY A 83 0.54 -13.69 11.11
CA GLY A 83 -0.13 -13.85 12.40
C GLY A 83 -1.55 -14.42 12.26
N SER A 84 -1.99 -15.23 13.24
CA SER A 84 -3.32 -15.85 13.24
C SER A 84 -4.45 -14.83 13.14
N TRP A 85 -4.31 -13.70 13.83
CA TRP A 85 -5.32 -12.64 13.79
C TRP A 85 -5.50 -12.07 12.38
N VAL A 86 -4.39 -11.84 11.64
CA VAL A 86 -4.47 -11.35 10.25
C VAL A 86 -5.14 -12.39 9.35
N GLN A 87 -4.81 -13.67 9.55
CA GLN A 87 -5.44 -14.76 8.82
C GLN A 87 -6.94 -14.86 9.12
N GLU A 88 -7.35 -14.73 10.38
CA GLU A 88 -8.76 -14.72 10.78
C GLU A 88 -9.53 -13.53 10.15
N GLN A 89 -8.93 -12.33 10.11
CA GLN A 89 -9.52 -11.17 9.44
C GLN A 89 -9.63 -11.40 7.93
N TYR A 90 -8.60 -11.93 7.30
CA TYR A 90 -8.62 -12.28 5.89
C TYR A 90 -9.77 -13.25 5.57
N GLU A 91 -9.88 -14.36 6.29
CA GLU A 91 -10.94 -15.35 6.10
C GLU A 91 -12.34 -14.77 6.33
N LYS A 92 -12.49 -13.91 7.34
CA LYS A 92 -13.74 -13.18 7.57
C LYS A 92 -14.09 -12.31 6.37
N MET A 93 -13.17 -11.50 5.89
CA MET A 93 -13.40 -10.60 4.75
C MET A 93 -13.75 -11.37 3.47
N ILE A 94 -13.04 -12.47 3.19
CA ILE A 94 -13.37 -13.34 2.03
C ILE A 94 -14.77 -13.91 2.13
N ARG A 95 -15.21 -14.32 3.30
CA ARG A 95 -16.54 -14.90 3.52
C ARG A 95 -17.66 -13.87 3.40
N GLU A 96 -17.46 -12.66 3.94
CA GLU A 96 -18.52 -11.67 4.07
C GLU A 96 -18.57 -10.67 2.90
N LEU A 97 -17.43 -10.38 2.26
CA LEU A 97 -17.33 -9.34 1.25
C LEU A 97 -17.12 -9.89 -0.17
N GLY A 98 -16.51 -11.08 -0.32
CA GLY A 98 -16.24 -11.67 -1.63
C GLY A 98 -14.77 -12.02 -1.84
N THR A 99 -14.35 -12.16 -3.08
CA THR A 99 -12.99 -12.57 -3.43
C THR A 99 -11.96 -11.47 -3.09
N GLU A 100 -10.72 -11.88 -2.88
CA GLU A 100 -9.61 -10.95 -2.61
C GLU A 100 -9.49 -9.84 -3.65
N PHE A 101 -9.60 -10.17 -4.93
CA PHE A 101 -9.55 -9.16 -6.00
C PHE A 101 -10.72 -8.20 -5.97
N GLU A 102 -11.92 -8.66 -5.64
CA GLU A 102 -13.08 -7.78 -5.48
C GLU A 102 -12.87 -6.83 -4.30
N ILE A 103 -12.39 -7.34 -3.16
CA ILE A 103 -12.08 -6.54 -1.97
C ILE A 103 -11.00 -5.50 -2.28
N LEU A 104 -9.92 -5.88 -2.95
CA LEU A 104 -8.83 -4.96 -3.25
C LEU A 104 -9.19 -3.92 -4.32
N ARG A 105 -10.16 -4.19 -5.21
CA ARG A 105 -10.41 -3.36 -6.40
C ARG A 105 -11.79 -2.73 -6.48
N GLN A 106 -12.85 -3.39 -6.03
CA GLN A 106 -14.23 -3.07 -6.40
C GLN A 106 -15.16 -2.79 -5.22
N ILE A 107 -15.10 -3.59 -4.15
CA ILE A 107 -16.00 -3.45 -3.01
C ILE A 107 -15.93 -2.02 -2.47
N PRO A 108 -17.09 -1.34 -2.24
CA PRO A 108 -17.10 0.00 -1.66
C PRO A 108 -16.34 0.06 -0.34
N VAL A 109 -15.54 1.12 -0.16
CA VAL A 109 -14.73 1.29 1.07
C VAL A 109 -15.61 1.32 2.32
N GLU A 110 -16.82 1.85 2.22
CA GLU A 110 -17.78 1.91 3.32
C GLU A 110 -18.28 0.52 3.75
N ASP A 111 -18.42 -0.42 2.82
CA ASP A 111 -18.81 -1.79 3.15
C ASP A 111 -17.64 -2.54 3.79
N ILE A 112 -16.42 -2.32 3.28
CA ILE A 112 -15.20 -2.82 3.95
C ILE A 112 -15.09 -2.26 5.37
N ARG A 113 -15.40 -0.97 5.56
CA ARG A 113 -15.36 -0.31 6.86
C ARG A 113 -16.32 -0.94 7.88
N LYS A 114 -17.53 -1.30 7.45
CA LYS A 114 -18.53 -1.96 8.31
C LYS A 114 -18.03 -3.33 8.81
N GLU A 115 -17.38 -4.11 7.92
CA GLU A 115 -16.96 -5.47 8.22
C GLU A 115 -15.58 -5.58 8.87
N ALA A 116 -14.62 -4.78 8.43
CA ALA A 116 -13.21 -4.88 8.81
C ALA A 116 -12.69 -3.68 9.61
N GLY A 117 -13.52 -2.66 9.80
CA GLY A 117 -13.16 -1.46 10.55
C GLY A 117 -12.41 -0.41 9.72
N TRP A 118 -12.19 0.75 10.36
CA TRP A 118 -11.69 1.94 9.70
C TRP A 118 -10.26 1.79 9.17
N LEU A 119 -9.34 1.25 9.98
CA LEU A 119 -7.91 1.13 9.59
C LEU A 119 -7.72 0.28 8.34
N ILE A 120 -8.37 -0.88 8.25
CA ILE A 120 -8.27 -1.77 7.09
C ILE A 120 -8.92 -1.13 5.87
N SER A 121 -10.09 -0.51 6.03
CA SER A 121 -10.77 0.18 4.92
C SER A 121 -9.96 1.36 4.40
N GLU A 122 -9.32 2.14 5.27
CA GLU A 122 -8.43 3.22 4.88
C GLU A 122 -7.16 2.69 4.18
N GLY A 123 -6.59 1.59 4.67
CA GLY A 123 -5.47 0.92 4.00
C GLY A 123 -5.80 0.51 2.57
N ILE A 124 -6.98 -0.07 2.35
CA ILE A 124 -7.46 -0.45 1.01
C ILE A 124 -7.72 0.80 0.15
N ARG A 125 -8.29 1.86 0.72
CA ARG A 125 -8.48 3.13 0.01
C ARG A 125 -7.14 3.70 -0.47
N ARG A 126 -6.13 3.74 0.40
CA ARG A 126 -4.77 4.21 0.07
C ARG A 126 -4.14 3.36 -1.02
N LEU A 127 -4.24 2.04 -0.92
CA LEU A 127 -3.73 1.13 -1.96
C LEU A 127 -4.36 1.44 -3.32
N ARG A 128 -5.68 1.59 -3.38
CA ARG A 128 -6.41 1.92 -4.62
C ARG A 128 -6.04 3.30 -5.18
N ALA A 129 -5.73 4.26 -4.32
CA ALA A 129 -5.30 5.60 -4.70
C ALA A 129 -3.80 5.65 -5.08
N GLY A 130 -3.04 4.56 -4.89
CA GLY A 130 -1.59 4.55 -5.08
C GLY A 130 -0.81 5.30 -3.99
N GLU A 131 -1.47 5.66 -2.90
CA GLU A 131 -0.89 6.33 -1.72
C GLU A 131 -0.12 5.33 -0.87
N VAL A 132 0.93 4.74 -1.45
CA VAL A 132 1.74 3.69 -0.83
C VAL A 132 3.21 4.09 -0.81
N ARG A 133 3.89 3.83 0.30
CA ARG A 133 5.33 3.96 0.40
C ARG A 133 5.98 2.61 0.14
N ARG A 134 6.81 2.55 -0.88
CA ARG A 134 7.55 1.35 -1.26
C ARG A 134 8.99 1.47 -0.80
N MET A 135 9.49 0.44 -0.15
CA MET A 135 10.89 0.31 0.21
C MET A 135 11.43 -0.88 -0.58
N PRO A 136 12.34 -0.66 -1.54
CA PRO A 136 12.83 -1.74 -2.38
C PRO A 136 13.67 -2.75 -1.59
N GLY A 137 13.55 -4.02 -1.98
CA GLY A 137 14.43 -5.06 -1.45
C GLY A 137 15.81 -5.03 -2.08
N PHE A 138 16.83 -5.47 -1.36
CA PHE A 138 18.22 -5.46 -1.78
C PHE A 138 19.03 -6.51 -1.03
N ASP A 139 20.06 -7.04 -1.65
CA ASP A 139 21.07 -7.92 -1.06
C ASP A 139 20.51 -9.03 -0.12
N GLY A 140 19.40 -9.65 -0.53
CA GLY A 140 18.74 -10.72 0.23
C GLY A 140 17.70 -10.26 1.24
N GLU A 141 17.48 -8.95 1.41
CA GLU A 141 16.38 -8.39 2.19
C GLU A 141 15.17 -8.13 1.29
N TYR A 142 13.99 -8.58 1.71
CA TYR A 142 12.75 -8.25 0.99
C TYR A 142 12.40 -6.79 1.15
N GLY A 143 11.87 -6.21 0.08
CA GLY A 143 11.24 -4.91 0.16
C GLY A 143 9.94 -4.96 0.95
N THR A 144 9.42 -3.79 1.28
CA THR A 144 8.17 -3.65 2.02
C THR A 144 7.29 -2.57 1.42
N VAL A 145 5.97 -2.76 1.53
CA VAL A 145 4.97 -1.75 1.21
C VAL A 145 4.34 -1.27 2.51
N LYS A 146 4.33 0.05 2.72
CA LYS A 146 3.70 0.68 3.87
C LYS A 146 2.55 1.56 3.42
N LEU A 147 1.43 1.41 4.07
CA LEU A 147 0.19 2.18 3.84
C LEU A 147 0.03 3.33 4.83
N PHE A 148 0.75 3.27 5.96
CA PHE A 148 0.73 4.28 7.01
C PHE A 148 2.16 4.64 7.41
N GLU A 149 2.37 5.88 7.84
CA GLU A 149 3.63 6.31 8.41
C GLU A 149 3.81 5.77 9.85
N PRO A 150 5.05 5.67 10.35
CA PRO A 150 5.30 5.26 11.73
C PRO A 150 4.58 6.19 12.72
N GLY A 151 3.83 5.62 13.66
CA GLY A 151 3.04 6.35 14.67
C GLY A 151 1.65 6.78 14.20
N GLU A 152 1.39 6.85 12.89
CA GLU A 152 0.10 7.28 12.36
C GLU A 152 -1.06 6.35 12.81
N ILE A 153 -0.80 5.06 12.91
CA ILE A 153 -1.81 4.07 13.35
C ILE A 153 -2.20 4.34 14.80
N ASP A 154 -1.23 4.61 15.67
CA ASP A 154 -1.47 4.88 17.09
C ASP A 154 -2.22 6.20 17.29
N ASP A 155 -1.87 7.22 16.53
CA ASP A 155 -2.54 8.53 16.56
C ASP A 155 -4.00 8.42 16.09
N LEU A 156 -4.24 7.67 15.04
CA LEU A 156 -5.57 7.45 14.48
C LEU A 156 -6.45 6.59 15.37
N ASP A 157 -5.90 5.54 15.98
CA ASP A 157 -6.61 4.68 16.92
C ASP A 157 -6.97 5.46 18.20
N GLY A 158 -6.05 6.31 18.69
CA GLY A 158 -6.26 7.24 19.79
C GLY A 158 -7.39 8.26 19.52
N GLN A 159 -7.42 8.84 18.32
CA GLN A 159 -8.48 9.78 17.92
C GLN A 159 -9.85 9.08 17.82
N MET A 160 -9.91 7.89 17.22
CA MET A 160 -11.14 7.11 17.12
C MET A 160 -11.69 6.72 18.49
N GLY A 161 -10.82 6.35 19.45
CA GLY A 161 -11.20 6.08 20.84
C GLY A 161 -11.80 7.30 21.53
N LEU A 162 -11.29 8.49 21.27
CA LEU A 162 -11.80 9.74 21.81
C LEU A 162 -13.20 10.07 21.27
N PHE A 163 -13.41 9.91 19.96
CA PHE A 163 -14.70 10.19 19.31
C PHE A 163 -15.80 9.17 19.69
N SER A 164 -15.44 7.90 19.87
CA SER A 164 -16.39 6.88 20.34
C SER A 164 -16.83 7.12 21.79
N GLY A 165 -15.97 7.71 22.63
CA GLY A 165 -16.28 8.07 24.01
C GLY A 165 -17.20 9.28 24.17
N PHE A 166 -17.28 10.17 23.16
CA PHE A 166 -18.10 11.39 23.23
C PHE A 166 -19.52 11.26 22.64
N GLY A 167 -19.92 10.09 22.16
CA GLY A 167 -21.32 9.84 21.75
C GLY A 167 -21.88 10.76 20.65
N LEU A 168 -21.03 11.37 19.82
CA LEU A 168 -21.45 12.22 18.71
C LEU A 168 -21.98 11.35 17.56
N LYS A 169 -23.33 11.17 17.54
CA LYS A 169 -24.03 10.73 16.33
C LYS A 169 -23.72 11.70 15.21
N MET A 170 -23.13 11.21 14.14
CA MET A 170 -23.01 11.97 12.88
C MET A 170 -24.43 12.33 12.42
N ALA A 171 -24.67 13.62 12.24
CA ALA A 171 -25.94 14.11 11.74
C ALA A 171 -26.16 13.58 10.31
N GLU A 172 -27.30 12.91 10.12
CA GLU A 172 -27.80 12.56 8.79
C GLU A 172 -28.03 13.86 8.00
N SER A 173 -27.51 13.89 6.77
CA SER A 173 -27.73 15.00 5.87
C SER A 173 -29.22 15.09 5.53
N PRO A 174 -29.86 16.28 5.54
CA PRO A 174 -31.28 16.40 5.24
C PRO A 174 -31.53 16.06 3.77
N GLU A 175 -32.44 15.10 3.56
CA GLU A 175 -33.01 14.81 2.25
C GLU A 175 -33.70 16.07 1.71
N THR A 176 -33.31 16.46 0.48
CA THR A 176 -33.95 17.55 -0.26
C THR A 176 -35.31 17.03 -0.75
N GLU A 177 -36.37 17.38 -0.05
CA GLU A 177 -37.74 17.27 -0.57
C GLU A 177 -37.90 18.15 -1.84
N LYS A 178 -38.04 17.47 -2.97
CA LYS A 178 -38.51 18.15 -4.21
C LYS A 178 -40.01 18.39 -4.08
N GLY A 179 -40.35 19.64 -3.83
CA GLY A 179 -41.73 20.10 -3.89
C GLY A 179 -42.34 19.86 -5.27
N GLN A 180 -43.44 19.15 -5.24
CA GLN A 180 -44.36 18.97 -6.36
C GLN A 180 -45.27 20.19 -6.38
N GLN A 181 -45.09 21.08 -7.38
CA GLN A 181 -46.05 22.13 -7.66
C GLN A 181 -47.07 21.63 -8.67
N ASP A 182 -48.29 21.45 -8.15
CA ASP A 182 -49.48 21.29 -8.96
C ASP A 182 -49.71 22.56 -9.79
N MET A 183 -49.82 22.41 -11.08
CA MET A 183 -50.44 23.42 -11.95
C MET A 183 -51.87 22.99 -12.25
N ASN A 184 -52.79 23.66 -11.64
CA ASN A 184 -54.20 23.66 -12.03
C ASN A 184 -54.57 25.11 -12.41
N THR A 185 -54.78 25.38 -13.67
CA THR A 185 -55.84 26.20 -14.31
C THR A 185 -55.59 26.27 -15.81
#